data_21bbf0b76ebfb5fecc397739ccb6e0ea
#
_entry.id   21bbf0b76ebfb5fecc397739ccb6e0ea
#
_cell.length_a   1.000
_cell.length_b   1.000
_cell.length_c   1.000
_cell.angle_alpha   90.00
_cell.angle_beta   90.00
_cell.angle_gamma   90.00
#
_symmetry.space_group_name_H-M   'P 1'
#
loop_
_entity.id
_entity.type
_entity.pdbx_description
1 polymer ?
#
loop_
_entity_poly.entity_id
_entity_poly.type
_entity_poly.pdbx_seq_one_letter_code
_entity_poly.pdbx_strand_id
1 'polypeptide(L)'
;FNYGKFVDENLRIYPQEKLVKLSDKKNKKIKIGFLSSDVKGAHSVTYFLKTVLRNYNQDEFEIILFTNQIKEDNTSEEIANLVFETINVGKINDLEAFNIIRQHNLDIMIDIMGYTSRNRIEFYKNRIAKKQVIWMGYCNTSGLKNMDYIISDPNLIHSGEEKYYIEKILYLPEIWNCHCGFDFERKENLPPFIKNNYITFGSFNNPAKINENVIDCWSNILKKNKGSKLIIKCANKRRKLYRIQEAFKKSGVIDSVIFYRKIDNLEDHLNLYKKIDIALDTFPYNGVTTSFEAIWMGVPVLTMAGYNFNSRCGESINKNLNMEYLIAKDQKEYVAKAGNLSHDRDKFLNIRKSIFHNAIKSPLFNQK
;
A
#
# COMPACT_ATOMS: atom_id res chain seq x y z
N PHE A 1 -12.66 14.64 -2.47
CA PHE A 1 -13.65 15.34 -1.64
C PHE A 1 -15.03 15.39 -2.29
N ASN A 2 -15.19 15.99 -3.47
CA ASN A 2 -16.48 16.09 -4.16
C ASN A 2 -17.08 14.72 -4.52
N TYR A 3 -16.25 13.77 -4.96
CA TYR A 3 -16.69 12.40 -5.23
C TYR A 3 -17.22 11.70 -3.98
N GLY A 4 -16.52 11.84 -2.84
CA GLY A 4 -16.97 11.28 -1.58
C GLY A 4 -18.32 11.86 -1.11
N LYS A 5 -18.54 13.17 -1.26
CA LYS A 5 -19.85 13.79 -0.98
C LYS A 5 -20.95 13.21 -1.87
N PHE A 6 -20.70 13.13 -3.18
CA PHE A 6 -21.66 12.52 -4.12
C PHE A 6 -21.99 11.09 -3.72
N VAL A 7 -20.98 10.29 -3.36
CA VAL A 7 -21.17 8.91 -2.90
C VAL A 7 -22.01 8.89 -1.63
N ASP A 8 -21.68 9.72 -0.63
CA ASP A 8 -22.42 9.79 0.63
C ASP A 8 -23.92 10.15 0.42
N GLU A 9 -24.21 11.04 -0.49
CA GLU A 9 -25.58 11.46 -0.81
C GLU A 9 -26.39 10.35 -1.49
N ASN A 10 -25.74 9.51 -2.31
CA ASN A 10 -26.39 8.49 -3.13
C ASN A 10 -26.30 7.06 -2.58
N LEU A 11 -25.57 6.82 -1.48
CA LEU A 11 -25.51 5.52 -0.86
C LEU A 11 -26.81 5.14 -0.15
N ARG A 12 -27.05 3.82 -0.11
CA ARG A 12 -28.20 3.23 0.59
C ARG A 12 -28.15 3.48 2.09
N ILE A 13 -29.30 3.81 2.67
CA ILE A 13 -29.48 3.87 4.13
C ILE A 13 -30.12 2.54 4.56
N TYR A 14 -29.49 1.87 5.52
CA TYR A 14 -30.03 0.68 6.15
C TYR A 14 -30.88 1.06 7.36
N PRO A 15 -31.95 0.27 7.70
CA PRO A 15 -32.71 0.51 8.93
C PRO A 15 -31.78 0.50 10.13
N GLN A 16 -31.84 1.56 10.94
CA GLN A 16 -31.02 1.68 12.14
C GLN A 16 -31.85 1.35 13.38
N GLU A 17 -31.68 0.17 13.91
CA GLU A 17 -31.99 -0.04 15.34
C GLU A 17 -30.98 0.74 16.19
N LYS A 18 -31.41 1.28 17.34
CA LYS A 18 -30.49 2.01 18.22
C LYS A 18 -29.32 1.11 18.60
N LEU A 19 -28.10 1.59 18.41
CA LEU A 19 -26.90 0.93 18.97
C LEU A 19 -27.14 0.75 20.47
N VAL A 20 -26.95 -0.46 20.96
CA VAL A 20 -27.13 -0.74 22.39
C VAL A 20 -26.19 0.19 23.17
N LYS A 21 -26.74 0.95 24.14
CA LYS A 21 -25.90 1.76 25.03
C LYS A 21 -24.95 0.80 25.75
N LEU A 22 -23.66 1.10 25.71
CA LEU A 22 -22.70 0.36 26.50
C LEU A 22 -23.06 0.46 27.97
N SER A 23 -23.08 -0.70 28.64
CA SER A 23 -22.96 -0.69 30.09
C SER A 23 -21.56 -0.18 30.44
N ASP A 24 -21.48 0.83 31.32
CA ASP A 24 -20.22 1.35 31.92
C ASP A 24 -19.57 0.27 32.83
N LYS A 25 -19.33 -0.92 32.33
CA LYS A 25 -18.65 -1.96 33.08
C LYS A 25 -17.14 -1.70 33.04
N LYS A 26 -16.57 -1.35 34.15
CA LYS A 26 -15.15 -1.12 34.45
C LYS A 26 -14.32 -2.34 34.17
N ASN A 27 -14.35 -3.18 33.30
CA ASN A 27 -13.46 -4.33 32.98
C ASN A 27 -13.85 -5.01 31.67
N LYS A 28 -14.32 -4.26 30.68
CA LYS A 28 -14.68 -4.83 29.37
C LYS A 28 -13.60 -4.49 28.36
N LYS A 29 -13.08 -5.52 27.66
CA LYS A 29 -12.19 -5.35 26.51
C LYS A 29 -12.85 -4.46 25.44
N ILE A 30 -12.04 -3.66 24.77
CA ILE A 30 -12.47 -2.84 23.64
C ILE A 30 -12.66 -3.74 22.41
N LYS A 31 -13.86 -3.76 21.84
CA LYS A 31 -14.17 -4.57 20.65
C LYS A 31 -13.83 -3.81 19.38
N ILE A 32 -12.91 -4.37 18.59
CA ILE A 32 -12.47 -3.79 17.31
C ILE A 32 -12.86 -4.73 16.17
N GLY A 33 -13.65 -4.25 15.22
CA GLY A 33 -13.97 -4.96 14.00
C GLY A 33 -13.08 -4.52 12.85
N PHE A 34 -12.62 -5.46 12.03
CA PHE A 34 -12.03 -5.21 10.72
C PHE A 34 -12.93 -5.82 9.63
N LEU A 35 -13.14 -5.10 8.53
CA LEU A 35 -13.85 -5.64 7.36
C LEU A 35 -12.93 -5.65 6.14
N SER A 36 -12.79 -6.83 5.50
CA SER A 36 -11.97 -6.96 4.30
C SER A 36 -12.37 -8.11 3.39
N SER A 37 -12.29 -7.90 2.07
CA SER A 37 -12.30 -8.96 1.04
C SER A 37 -10.90 -9.46 0.69
N ASP A 38 -9.86 -8.88 1.28
CA ASP A 38 -8.48 -8.99 0.82
C ASP A 38 -7.54 -9.68 1.82
N VAL A 39 -8.11 -10.31 2.85
CA VAL A 39 -7.39 -11.15 3.82
C VAL A 39 -7.12 -12.52 3.21
N LYS A 40 -6.18 -12.60 2.28
CA LYS A 40 -5.85 -13.81 1.51
C LYS A 40 -4.44 -13.76 0.96
N GLY A 41 -3.78 -14.90 0.81
CA GLY A 41 -2.52 -15.14 0.12
C GLY A 41 -1.52 -13.97 0.17
N ALA A 42 -0.88 -13.72 -0.93
CA ALA A 42 0.07 -12.60 -1.09
C ALA A 42 -0.62 -11.27 -1.39
N HIS A 43 -1.73 -10.94 -0.69
CA HIS A 43 -2.39 -9.64 -0.85
C HIS A 43 -1.72 -8.58 0.04
N SER A 44 -1.56 -7.36 -0.49
CA SER A 44 -0.88 -6.26 0.21
C SER A 44 -1.43 -5.96 1.60
N VAL A 45 -2.75 -5.94 1.77
CA VAL A 45 -3.41 -5.69 3.06
C VAL A 45 -2.99 -6.69 4.12
N THR A 46 -2.80 -7.95 3.73
CA THR A 46 -2.46 -9.05 4.62
C THR A 46 -1.14 -8.82 5.37
N TYR A 47 -0.11 -8.33 4.68
CA TYR A 47 1.21 -8.11 5.29
C TYR A 47 1.19 -7.04 6.39
N PHE A 48 0.42 -5.98 6.21
CA PHE A 48 0.31 -4.91 7.19
C PHE A 48 -0.64 -5.29 8.34
N LEU A 49 -1.74 -5.96 8.03
CA LEU A 49 -2.70 -6.42 9.04
C LEU A 49 -2.07 -7.45 9.98
N LYS A 50 -1.27 -8.38 9.46
CA LYS A 50 -0.55 -9.39 10.28
C LYS A 50 0.32 -8.74 11.35
N THR A 51 0.97 -7.61 11.06
CA THR A 51 1.79 -6.90 12.04
C THR A 51 0.97 -6.49 13.25
N VAL A 52 -0.21 -5.92 13.04
CA VAL A 52 -1.11 -5.52 14.13
C VAL A 52 -1.66 -6.73 14.87
N LEU A 53 -2.15 -7.75 14.15
CA LEU A 53 -2.78 -8.93 14.75
C LEU A 53 -1.82 -9.81 15.53
N ARG A 54 -0.53 -9.77 15.24
CA ARG A 54 0.49 -10.51 15.99
C ARG A 54 0.94 -9.79 17.27
N ASN A 55 0.68 -8.48 17.40
CA ASN A 55 1.27 -7.65 18.45
C ASN A 55 0.25 -6.88 19.30
N TYR A 56 -1.06 -7.02 19.07
CA TYR A 56 -2.04 -6.33 19.90
C TYR A 56 -2.17 -6.97 21.30
N ASN A 57 -2.50 -6.15 22.30
CA ASN A 57 -2.74 -6.62 23.67
C ASN A 57 -4.10 -7.31 23.77
N GLN A 58 -4.09 -8.64 23.85
CA GLN A 58 -5.31 -9.46 23.96
C GLN A 58 -6.05 -9.30 25.30
N ASP A 59 -5.44 -8.74 26.32
CA ASP A 59 -6.10 -8.45 27.60
C ASP A 59 -6.97 -7.19 27.54
N GLU A 60 -6.63 -6.24 26.68
CA GLU A 60 -7.33 -4.97 26.51
C GLU A 60 -8.28 -4.97 25.31
N PHE A 61 -7.96 -5.71 24.25
CA PHE A 61 -8.68 -5.68 22.99
C PHE A 61 -9.24 -7.05 22.60
N GLU A 62 -10.40 -7.03 21.98
CA GLU A 62 -11.07 -8.17 21.35
C GLU A 62 -11.27 -7.85 19.88
N ILE A 63 -10.49 -8.50 19.02
CA ILE A 63 -10.51 -8.25 17.57
C ILE A 63 -11.45 -9.25 16.89
N ILE A 64 -12.41 -8.72 16.10
CA ILE A 64 -13.32 -9.50 15.27
C ILE A 64 -13.06 -9.18 13.81
N LEU A 65 -12.76 -10.19 13.01
CA LEU A 65 -12.49 -10.04 11.59
C LEU A 65 -13.71 -10.47 10.77
N PHE A 66 -14.32 -9.51 10.08
CA PHE A 66 -15.36 -9.76 9.10
C PHE A 66 -14.71 -9.93 7.73
N THR A 67 -14.71 -11.15 7.19
CA THR A 67 -14.17 -11.42 5.86
C THR A 67 -15.27 -11.31 4.82
N ASN A 68 -14.99 -10.62 3.71
CA ASN A 68 -15.91 -10.51 2.57
C ASN A 68 -15.39 -11.37 1.39
N GLN A 69 -15.00 -12.62 1.70
CA GLN A 69 -14.35 -13.54 0.77
C GLN A 69 -15.30 -14.61 0.27
N ILE A 70 -15.10 -15.04 -0.99
CA ILE A 70 -15.83 -16.18 -1.57
C ILE A 70 -15.09 -17.50 -1.27
N LYS A 71 -13.76 -17.45 -1.23
CA LYS A 71 -12.88 -18.59 -0.95
C LYS A 71 -11.85 -18.20 0.13
N GLU A 72 -11.63 -19.09 1.03
CA GLU A 72 -10.59 -19.04 2.05
C GLU A 72 -9.34 -19.78 1.55
N ASP A 73 -8.18 -19.44 2.11
CA ASP A 73 -6.89 -20.05 1.85
C ASP A 73 -6.07 -20.14 3.16
N ASN A 74 -4.92 -20.79 3.11
CA ASN A 74 -4.06 -20.99 4.29
C ASN A 74 -3.71 -19.66 5.00
N THR A 75 -3.63 -18.57 4.27
CA THR A 75 -3.36 -17.25 4.86
C THR A 75 -4.56 -16.70 5.61
N SER A 76 -5.77 -16.92 5.11
CA SER A 76 -6.99 -16.56 5.84
C SER A 76 -7.13 -17.39 7.12
N GLU A 77 -6.78 -18.67 7.11
CA GLU A 77 -6.76 -19.54 8.28
C GLU A 77 -5.71 -19.09 9.31
N GLU A 78 -4.49 -18.76 8.86
CA GLU A 78 -3.45 -18.21 9.73
C GLU A 78 -3.93 -16.93 10.45
N ILE A 79 -4.56 -16.01 9.71
CA ILE A 79 -5.07 -14.76 10.29
C ILE A 79 -6.24 -15.01 11.23
N ALA A 80 -7.11 -15.96 10.92
CA ALA A 80 -8.23 -16.34 11.79
C ALA A 80 -7.75 -16.78 13.18
N ASN A 81 -6.59 -17.45 13.28
CA ASN A 81 -5.98 -17.87 14.53
C ASN A 81 -5.36 -16.71 15.35
N LEU A 82 -5.21 -15.52 14.78
CA LEU A 82 -4.64 -14.35 15.45
C LEU A 82 -5.71 -13.42 16.05
N VAL A 83 -6.98 -13.68 15.81
CA VAL A 83 -8.10 -12.83 16.25
C VAL A 83 -9.03 -13.60 17.19
N PHE A 84 -9.87 -12.86 17.91
CA PHE A 84 -10.85 -13.46 18.81
C PHE A 84 -11.92 -14.25 18.04
N GLU A 85 -12.41 -13.69 16.92
CA GLU A 85 -13.45 -14.30 16.11
C GLU A 85 -13.29 -13.88 14.62
N THR A 86 -13.61 -14.82 13.72
CA THR A 86 -13.69 -14.54 12.27
C THR A 86 -15.08 -14.90 11.75
N ILE A 87 -15.70 -13.95 11.04
CA ILE A 87 -17.06 -14.11 10.49
C ILE A 87 -17.02 -13.82 8.99
N ASN A 88 -17.37 -14.82 8.19
CA ASN A 88 -17.42 -14.64 6.74
C ASN A 88 -18.79 -14.12 6.29
N VAL A 89 -18.82 -12.88 5.84
CA VAL A 89 -20.00 -12.20 5.29
C VAL A 89 -20.00 -12.14 3.75
N GLY A 90 -19.06 -12.80 3.09
CA GLY A 90 -18.86 -12.70 1.63
C GLY A 90 -19.93 -13.39 0.78
N LYS A 91 -20.72 -14.28 1.37
CA LYS A 91 -21.75 -15.07 0.67
C LYS A 91 -23.18 -14.63 0.99
N ILE A 92 -23.36 -13.61 1.82
CA ILE A 92 -24.67 -13.11 2.24
C ILE A 92 -24.92 -11.72 1.67
N ASN A 93 -26.18 -11.32 1.61
CA ASN A 93 -26.55 -10.00 1.11
C ASN A 93 -26.13 -8.88 2.07
N ASP A 94 -26.15 -7.64 1.57
CA ASP A 94 -25.65 -6.49 2.34
C ASP A 94 -26.44 -6.20 3.61
N LEU A 95 -27.78 -6.36 3.58
CA LEU A 95 -28.60 -6.11 4.77
C LEU A 95 -28.32 -7.13 5.88
N GLU A 96 -28.20 -8.39 5.52
CA GLU A 96 -27.87 -9.47 6.44
C GLU A 96 -26.46 -9.27 7.04
N ALA A 97 -25.46 -8.99 6.19
CA ALA A 97 -24.11 -8.70 6.65
C ALA A 97 -24.03 -7.48 7.57
N PHE A 98 -24.75 -6.41 7.21
CA PHE A 98 -24.87 -5.21 8.03
C PHE A 98 -25.45 -5.52 9.43
N ASN A 99 -26.52 -6.32 9.50
CA ASN A 99 -27.15 -6.70 10.77
C ASN A 99 -26.22 -7.57 11.62
N ILE A 100 -25.53 -8.55 11.01
CA ILE A 100 -24.55 -9.38 11.71
C ILE A 100 -23.46 -8.52 12.35
N ILE A 101 -22.85 -7.61 11.59
CA ILE A 101 -21.79 -6.74 12.12
C ILE A 101 -22.33 -5.89 13.29
N ARG A 102 -23.52 -5.32 13.17
CA ARG A 102 -24.10 -4.52 14.24
C ARG A 102 -24.40 -5.27 15.53
N GLN A 103 -24.80 -6.53 15.45
CA GLN A 103 -25.06 -7.36 16.63
C GLN A 103 -23.83 -7.56 17.52
N HIS A 104 -22.62 -7.40 17.00
CA HIS A 104 -21.38 -7.48 17.79
C HIS A 104 -21.14 -6.26 18.68
N ASN A 105 -21.89 -5.16 18.52
CA ASN A 105 -21.79 -3.94 19.33
C ASN A 105 -20.34 -3.44 19.45
N LEU A 106 -19.69 -3.24 18.30
CA LEU A 106 -18.30 -2.83 18.20
C LEU A 106 -18.06 -1.44 18.77
N ASP A 107 -16.96 -1.28 19.50
CA ASP A 107 -16.47 0.03 19.92
C ASP A 107 -15.84 0.76 18.74
N ILE A 108 -15.04 0.06 17.96
CA ILE A 108 -14.35 0.60 16.79
C ILE A 108 -14.56 -0.36 15.61
N MET A 109 -14.90 0.20 14.45
CA MET A 109 -14.88 -0.52 13.18
C MET A 109 -13.81 0.10 12.27
N ILE A 110 -12.87 -0.71 11.81
CA ILE A 110 -11.78 -0.27 10.93
C ILE A 110 -12.05 -0.78 9.52
N ASP A 111 -12.26 0.14 8.60
CA ASP A 111 -12.32 -0.14 7.16
C ASP A 111 -10.91 -0.23 6.60
N ILE A 112 -10.54 -1.37 6.09
CA ILE A 112 -9.26 -1.60 5.42
C ILE A 112 -9.40 -1.82 3.91
N MET A 113 -10.50 -1.37 3.32
CA MET A 113 -10.82 -1.49 1.90
C MET A 113 -11.07 -0.16 1.21
N GLY A 114 -11.84 0.73 1.81
CA GLY A 114 -12.32 1.95 1.16
C GLY A 114 -13.06 1.65 -0.14
N TYR A 115 -12.71 2.34 -1.21
CA TYR A 115 -13.32 2.18 -2.54
C TYR A 115 -12.66 1.10 -3.42
N THR A 116 -11.98 0.13 -2.83
CA THR A 116 -11.42 -1.00 -3.59
C THR A 116 -12.49 -1.99 -4.05
N SER A 117 -12.13 -2.96 -4.88
CA SER A 117 -13.06 -3.95 -5.39
C SER A 117 -13.71 -4.77 -4.26
N ARG A 118 -15.01 -5.06 -4.38
CA ARG A 118 -15.79 -5.82 -3.40
C ARG A 118 -15.87 -5.15 -2.02
N ASN A 119 -15.70 -3.83 -1.95
CA ASN A 119 -15.93 -3.11 -0.72
C ASN A 119 -17.42 -3.14 -0.32
N ARG A 120 -17.68 -2.79 0.92
CA ARG A 120 -19.02 -2.53 1.46
C ARG A 120 -19.06 -1.14 2.09
N ILE A 121 -18.56 -0.16 1.34
CA ILE A 121 -18.41 1.24 1.80
C ILE A 121 -19.75 1.84 2.28
N GLU A 122 -20.88 1.36 1.75
CA GLU A 122 -22.22 1.78 2.14
C GLU A 122 -22.52 1.55 3.63
N PHE A 123 -21.87 0.54 4.25
CA PHE A 123 -22.05 0.29 5.67
C PHE A 123 -21.62 1.47 6.52
N TYR A 124 -20.58 2.19 6.09
CA TYR A 124 -20.00 3.31 6.83
C TYR A 124 -20.77 4.63 6.66
N LYS A 125 -21.68 4.75 5.68
CA LYS A 125 -22.70 5.80 5.70
C LYS A 125 -23.63 5.65 6.89
N ASN A 126 -23.85 4.41 7.31
CA ASN A 126 -24.61 4.04 8.48
C ASN A 126 -23.67 3.89 9.68
N ARG A 127 -24.17 4.01 10.90
CA ARG A 127 -23.36 3.84 12.10
C ARG A 127 -23.35 2.36 12.50
N ILE A 128 -22.29 1.63 12.13
CA ILE A 128 -22.12 0.19 12.46
C ILE A 128 -21.27 -0.06 13.69
N ALA A 129 -20.55 0.95 14.16
CA ALA A 129 -19.79 0.95 15.42
C ALA A 129 -19.85 2.32 16.06
N LYS A 130 -19.38 2.47 17.31
CA LYS A 130 -19.32 3.77 18.00
C LYS A 130 -18.34 4.72 17.31
N LYS A 131 -17.19 4.19 16.85
CA LYS A 131 -16.20 4.88 16.03
C LYS A 131 -15.94 4.10 14.75
N GLN A 132 -15.81 4.82 13.66
CA GLN A 132 -15.52 4.28 12.34
C GLN A 132 -14.24 4.91 11.82
N VAL A 133 -13.30 4.06 11.43
CA VAL A 133 -11.93 4.46 11.07
C VAL A 133 -11.58 3.87 9.71
N ILE A 134 -10.93 4.65 8.85
CA ILE A 134 -10.35 4.14 7.62
C ILE A 134 -8.83 3.99 7.78
N TRP A 135 -8.29 2.86 7.33
CA TRP A 135 -6.86 2.56 7.44
C TRP A 135 -6.36 1.73 6.25
N MET A 136 -5.21 2.03 5.80
CA MET A 136 -4.27 1.40 4.86
C MET A 136 -4.79 0.92 3.49
N GLY A 137 -5.97 0.36 3.35
CA GLY A 137 -6.44 -0.21 2.07
C GLY A 137 -6.79 0.84 1.02
N TYR A 138 -7.15 2.04 1.46
CA TYR A 138 -7.46 3.19 0.62
C TYR A 138 -6.80 4.44 1.17
N CYS A 139 -5.83 4.97 0.44
CA CYS A 139 -4.96 6.05 0.88
C CYS A 139 -5.53 7.43 0.51
N ASN A 140 -6.76 7.74 0.93
CA ASN A 140 -7.40 9.05 0.78
C ASN A 140 -8.65 9.14 1.65
N THR A 141 -9.28 10.35 1.74
CA THR A 141 -10.58 10.53 2.42
C THR A 141 -11.64 9.63 1.80
N SER A 142 -12.49 9.05 2.64
CA SER A 142 -13.69 8.35 2.18
C SER A 142 -14.77 9.32 1.68
N GLY A 143 -14.78 10.54 2.21
CA GLY A 143 -15.81 11.54 1.95
C GLY A 143 -17.14 11.27 2.66
N LEU A 144 -17.20 10.27 3.54
CA LEU A 144 -18.41 9.88 4.27
C LEU A 144 -18.50 10.61 5.61
N LYS A 145 -19.64 11.24 5.89
CA LYS A 145 -19.87 12.01 7.12
C LYS A 145 -19.77 11.18 8.41
N ASN A 146 -20.09 9.91 8.32
CA ASN A 146 -20.08 8.99 9.46
C ASN A 146 -18.73 8.24 9.61
N MET A 147 -17.74 8.49 8.77
CA MET A 147 -16.37 8.03 9.00
C MET A 147 -15.70 9.03 9.95
N ASP A 148 -15.33 8.60 11.15
CA ASP A 148 -14.84 9.50 12.20
C ASP A 148 -13.37 9.87 12.00
N TYR A 149 -12.54 8.88 11.62
CA TYR A 149 -11.08 9.03 11.57
C TYR A 149 -10.46 8.38 10.34
N ILE A 150 -9.32 8.94 9.91
CA ILE A 150 -8.38 8.30 9.00
C ILE A 150 -7.01 8.19 9.67
N ILE A 151 -6.40 7.01 9.63
CA ILE A 151 -5.03 6.79 10.13
C ILE A 151 -4.04 7.22 9.05
N SER A 152 -3.10 8.07 9.44
CA SER A 152 -2.08 8.67 8.57
C SER A 152 -0.77 8.87 9.33
N ASP A 153 0.20 9.52 8.71
CA ASP A 153 1.42 10.02 9.33
C ASP A 153 1.75 11.45 8.84
N PRO A 154 2.68 12.17 9.51
CA PRO A 154 2.98 13.57 9.18
C PRO A 154 3.55 13.79 7.77
N ASN A 155 4.07 12.74 7.13
CA ASN A 155 4.64 12.82 5.77
C ASN A 155 3.58 12.66 4.67
N LEU A 156 2.40 12.13 5.01
CA LEU A 156 1.31 11.86 4.07
C LEU A 156 0.28 12.97 4.01
N ILE A 157 -0.11 13.49 5.17
CA ILE A 157 -1.04 14.61 5.31
C ILE A 157 -0.31 15.69 6.11
N HIS A 158 0.05 16.78 5.46
CA HIS A 158 0.78 17.87 6.08
C HIS A 158 -0.16 18.75 6.90
N SER A 159 0.40 19.42 7.91
CA SER A 159 -0.34 20.40 8.71
C SER A 159 -1.02 21.45 7.83
N GLY A 160 -2.29 21.70 8.07
CA GLY A 160 -3.14 22.62 7.29
C GLY A 160 -3.86 21.96 6.09
N GLU A 161 -3.61 20.69 5.81
CA GLU A 161 -4.30 19.94 4.75
C GLU A 161 -5.51 19.16 5.28
N GLU A 162 -5.72 19.08 6.59
CA GLU A 162 -6.83 18.39 7.25
C GLU A 162 -8.19 18.87 6.71
N LYS A 163 -8.27 20.10 6.27
CA LYS A 163 -9.47 20.71 5.64
C LYS A 163 -9.94 20.00 4.35
N TYR A 164 -9.08 19.18 3.74
CA TYR A 164 -9.42 18.39 2.54
C TYR A 164 -9.98 17.02 2.87
N TYR A 165 -10.05 16.65 4.14
CA TYR A 165 -10.58 15.39 4.65
C TYR A 165 -11.88 15.61 5.39
N ILE A 166 -12.81 14.67 5.33
CA ILE A 166 -14.03 14.66 6.15
C ILE A 166 -13.70 14.12 7.54
N GLU A 167 -12.86 13.08 7.56
CA GLU A 167 -12.40 12.40 8.75
C GLU A 167 -11.42 13.26 9.55
N LYS A 168 -11.40 13.08 10.87
CA LYS A 168 -10.30 13.58 11.70
C LYS A 168 -9.06 12.73 11.46
N ILE A 169 -7.90 13.39 11.33
CA ILE A 169 -6.64 12.67 11.08
C ILE A 169 -6.09 12.13 12.41
N LEU A 170 -5.82 10.83 12.45
CA LEU A 170 -5.03 10.18 13.50
C LEU A 170 -3.61 9.99 12.98
N TYR A 171 -2.70 10.84 13.42
CA TYR A 171 -1.30 10.76 13.04
C TYR A 171 -0.58 9.70 13.87
N LEU A 172 -0.07 8.66 13.21
CA LEU A 172 0.99 7.83 13.79
C LEU A 172 2.31 8.61 13.76
N PRO A 173 3.21 8.39 14.72
CA PRO A 173 4.38 9.25 14.88
C PRO A 173 5.38 9.15 13.72
N GLU A 174 5.47 8.00 13.06
CA GLU A 174 6.50 7.69 12.06
C GLU A 174 5.91 7.32 10.71
N ILE A 175 5.28 6.15 10.60
CA ILE A 175 4.69 5.64 9.35
C ILE A 175 3.29 5.08 9.61
N TRP A 176 2.38 5.25 8.64
CA TRP A 176 0.96 4.83 8.78
C TRP A 176 0.75 3.31 8.76
N ASN A 177 1.76 2.55 8.34
CA ASN A 177 1.69 1.09 8.27
C ASN A 177 3.08 0.47 8.48
N CYS A 178 3.12 -0.72 9.07
CA CYS A 178 4.32 -1.51 9.26
C CYS A 178 4.13 -2.87 8.59
N HIS A 179 5.11 -3.33 7.83
CA HIS A 179 5.06 -4.58 7.08
C HIS A 179 5.62 -5.75 7.90
N CYS A 180 4.95 -6.88 7.92
CA CYS A 180 5.39 -8.05 8.70
C CYS A 180 6.64 -8.78 8.16
N GLY A 181 7.21 -8.30 7.05
CA GLY A 181 8.27 -9.01 6.34
C GLY A 181 7.73 -10.09 5.40
N PHE A 182 8.64 -10.86 4.84
CA PHE A 182 8.32 -12.00 3.96
C PHE A 182 8.92 -13.27 4.53
N ASP A 183 8.17 -14.35 4.45
CA ASP A 183 8.50 -15.66 5.03
C ASP A 183 9.35 -16.48 4.05
N PHE A 184 10.52 -15.96 3.71
CA PHE A 184 11.53 -16.69 2.93
C PHE A 184 12.95 -16.17 3.23
N GLU A 185 13.94 -17.02 3.03
CA GLU A 185 15.34 -16.65 3.23
C GLU A 185 15.82 -15.75 2.09
N ARG A 186 16.07 -14.48 2.40
CA ARG A 186 16.66 -13.54 1.44
C ARG A 186 18.13 -13.83 1.25
N LYS A 187 18.49 -14.34 0.08
CA LYS A 187 19.91 -14.46 -0.32
C LYS A 187 20.43 -13.13 -0.84
N GLU A 188 21.50 -12.64 -0.24
CA GLU A 188 22.20 -11.46 -0.74
C GLU A 188 22.77 -11.72 -2.14
N ASN A 189 22.70 -10.71 -2.97
CA ASN A 189 23.27 -10.74 -4.32
C ASN A 189 23.90 -9.39 -4.65
N LEU A 190 24.95 -9.44 -5.47
CA LEU A 190 25.53 -8.23 -6.03
C LEU A 190 24.51 -7.52 -6.93
N PRO A 191 24.49 -6.18 -6.90
CA PRO A 191 23.65 -5.40 -7.82
C PRO A 191 23.97 -5.73 -9.26
N PRO A 192 22.96 -5.82 -10.16
CA PRO A 192 23.16 -6.17 -11.56
C PRO A 192 24.19 -5.33 -12.29
N PHE A 193 24.32 -4.04 -11.96
CA PHE A 193 25.25 -3.13 -12.63
C PHE A 193 26.71 -3.54 -12.50
N ILE A 194 27.09 -4.29 -11.46
CA ILE A 194 28.47 -4.79 -11.26
C ILE A 194 28.84 -5.77 -12.40
N LYS A 195 27.90 -6.64 -12.79
CA LYS A 195 28.08 -7.60 -13.87
C LYS A 195 27.80 -6.98 -15.24
N ASN A 196 26.75 -6.18 -15.34
CA ASN A 196 26.24 -5.71 -16.61
C ASN A 196 26.98 -4.48 -17.13
N ASN A 197 27.68 -3.75 -16.27
CA ASN A 197 28.32 -2.46 -16.54
C ASN A 197 27.36 -1.34 -17.02
N TYR A 198 26.07 -1.53 -16.80
CA TYR A 198 25.02 -0.52 -16.99
C TYR A 198 23.97 -0.67 -15.91
N ILE A 199 23.21 0.43 -15.63
CA ILE A 199 22.12 0.44 -14.64
C ILE A 199 20.87 -0.21 -15.24
N THR A 200 20.23 -1.07 -14.44
CA THR A 200 18.92 -1.62 -14.73
C THR A 200 17.89 -0.98 -13.78
N PHE A 201 17.05 -0.14 -14.32
CA PHE A 201 15.86 0.37 -13.62
C PHE A 201 14.76 -0.68 -13.62
N GLY A 202 13.81 -0.56 -12.67
CA GLY A 202 12.64 -1.43 -12.67
C GLY A 202 11.41 -0.81 -12.05
N SER A 203 10.24 -1.24 -12.51
CA SER A 203 8.96 -0.92 -11.85
C SER A 203 8.02 -2.12 -11.90
N PHE A 204 7.62 -2.60 -10.70
CA PHE A 204 6.71 -3.73 -10.58
C PHE A 204 5.33 -3.29 -10.05
N ASN A 205 5.09 -2.00 -10.11
CA ASN A 205 3.80 -1.39 -9.81
C ASN A 205 2.67 -1.90 -10.73
N ASN A 206 1.43 -1.77 -10.26
CA ASN A 206 0.28 -2.07 -11.09
C ASN A 206 0.33 -1.21 -12.36
N PRO A 207 0.25 -1.79 -13.57
CA PRO A 207 0.31 -1.05 -14.84
C PRO A 207 -0.78 0.03 -14.99
N ALA A 208 -1.83 0.00 -14.18
CA ALA A 208 -2.83 1.06 -14.15
C ALA A 208 -2.27 2.41 -13.64
N LYS A 209 -1.19 2.37 -12.87
CA LYS A 209 -0.49 3.57 -12.35
C LYS A 209 0.48 4.18 -13.37
N ILE A 210 0.82 3.44 -14.43
CA ILE A 210 1.76 3.90 -15.48
C ILE A 210 0.96 4.75 -16.48
N ASN A 211 1.01 6.05 -16.29
CA ASN A 211 0.39 7.06 -17.14
C ASN A 211 1.42 7.68 -18.12
N GLU A 212 0.99 8.59 -18.98
CA GLU A 212 1.85 9.22 -19.99
C GLU A 212 3.02 9.99 -19.35
N ASN A 213 2.77 10.76 -18.29
CA ASN A 213 3.82 11.51 -17.58
C ASN A 213 4.90 10.57 -16.99
N VAL A 214 4.50 9.43 -16.47
CA VAL A 214 5.43 8.41 -15.97
C VAL A 214 6.27 7.84 -17.13
N ILE A 215 5.65 7.53 -18.27
CA ILE A 215 6.34 6.99 -19.44
C ILE A 215 7.34 8.01 -20.00
N ASP A 216 6.94 9.27 -20.11
CA ASP A 216 7.81 10.34 -20.59
C ASP A 216 9.01 10.55 -19.66
N CYS A 217 8.77 10.53 -18.36
CA CYS A 217 9.81 10.65 -17.35
C CYS A 217 10.81 9.49 -17.45
N TRP A 218 10.33 8.24 -17.52
CA TRP A 218 11.17 7.04 -17.63
C TRP A 218 11.91 6.99 -18.99
N SER A 219 11.27 7.44 -20.06
CA SER A 219 11.91 7.57 -21.38
C SER A 219 13.08 8.56 -21.33
N ASN A 220 12.91 9.68 -20.62
CA ASN A 220 13.97 10.66 -20.44
C ASN A 220 15.13 10.12 -19.60
N ILE A 221 14.84 9.30 -18.58
CA ILE A 221 15.88 8.58 -17.81
C ILE A 221 16.70 7.68 -18.75
N LEU A 222 16.04 6.86 -19.57
CA LEU A 222 16.73 5.94 -20.49
C LEU A 222 17.57 6.69 -21.53
N LYS A 223 17.07 7.81 -22.08
CA LYS A 223 17.81 8.65 -23.04
C LYS A 223 19.08 9.26 -22.44
N LYS A 224 19.00 9.72 -21.18
CA LYS A 224 20.12 10.33 -20.46
C LYS A 224 21.14 9.31 -19.96
N ASN A 225 20.70 8.09 -19.66
CA ASN A 225 21.55 7.01 -19.16
C ASN A 225 21.76 5.97 -20.26
N LYS A 226 22.58 6.29 -21.25
CA LYS A 226 22.83 5.42 -22.40
C LYS A 226 23.26 4.01 -21.99
N GLY A 227 22.69 2.99 -22.62
CA GLY A 227 22.91 1.58 -22.31
C GLY A 227 22.08 1.04 -21.16
N SER A 228 21.44 1.90 -20.34
CA SER A 228 20.56 1.42 -19.26
C SER A 228 19.33 0.68 -19.79
N LYS A 229 18.75 -0.16 -18.95
CA LYS A 229 17.52 -0.90 -19.23
C LYS A 229 16.44 -0.58 -18.21
N LEU A 230 15.19 -0.75 -18.61
CA LEU A 230 14.02 -0.64 -17.72
C LEU A 230 13.25 -1.96 -17.76
N ILE A 231 13.08 -2.60 -16.61
CA ILE A 231 12.25 -3.79 -16.45
C ILE A 231 10.88 -3.38 -15.90
N ILE A 232 9.81 -3.73 -16.62
CA ILE A 232 8.43 -3.49 -16.19
C ILE A 232 7.71 -4.83 -16.04
N LYS A 233 7.14 -5.10 -14.85
CA LYS A 233 6.24 -6.23 -14.65
C LYS A 233 4.82 -5.82 -14.99
N CYS A 234 4.25 -6.41 -16.01
CA CYS A 234 2.87 -6.16 -16.44
C CYS A 234 1.94 -7.32 -16.08
N ALA A 235 0.77 -7.00 -15.53
CA ALA A 235 -0.30 -7.99 -15.43
C ALA A 235 -0.74 -8.44 -16.83
N ASN A 236 -1.31 -9.66 -16.96
CA ASN A 236 -1.73 -10.29 -18.23
C ASN A 236 -2.85 -9.53 -18.99
N LYS A 237 -2.91 -8.21 -18.87
CA LYS A 237 -3.90 -7.34 -19.54
C LYS A 237 -3.32 -6.84 -20.88
N ARG A 238 -3.48 -7.61 -21.96
CA ARG A 238 -2.94 -7.32 -23.31
C ARG A 238 -3.13 -5.86 -23.75
N ARG A 239 -4.32 -5.28 -23.57
CA ARG A 239 -4.61 -3.90 -23.99
C ARG A 239 -3.76 -2.83 -23.24
N LYS A 240 -3.54 -3.01 -21.93
CA LYS A 240 -2.71 -2.08 -21.15
C LYS A 240 -1.23 -2.22 -21.52
N LEU A 241 -0.75 -3.45 -21.65
CA LEU A 241 0.62 -3.71 -22.08
C LEU A 241 0.89 -3.08 -23.46
N TYR A 242 0.00 -3.28 -24.42
CA TYR A 242 0.12 -2.70 -25.76
C TYR A 242 0.22 -1.16 -25.71
N ARG A 243 -0.63 -0.48 -24.94
CA ARG A 243 -0.56 0.99 -24.79
C ARG A 243 0.79 1.46 -24.24
N ILE A 244 1.32 0.78 -23.21
CA ILE A 244 2.62 1.13 -22.63
C ILE A 244 3.74 0.90 -23.64
N GLN A 245 3.73 -0.22 -24.39
CA GLN A 245 4.71 -0.53 -25.43
C GLN A 245 4.71 0.52 -26.55
N GLU A 246 3.53 0.89 -27.07
CA GLU A 246 3.39 1.91 -28.10
C GLU A 246 3.88 3.29 -27.64
N ALA A 247 3.66 3.64 -26.37
CA ALA A 247 4.16 4.90 -25.83
C ALA A 247 5.70 4.93 -25.75
N PHE A 248 6.35 3.86 -25.28
CA PHE A 248 7.81 3.75 -25.29
C PHE A 248 8.40 3.69 -26.72
N LYS A 249 7.67 3.09 -27.67
CA LYS A 249 8.03 3.07 -29.07
C LYS A 249 8.01 4.47 -29.68
N LYS A 250 6.94 5.22 -29.41
CA LYS A 250 6.83 6.64 -29.82
C LYS A 250 7.95 7.51 -29.22
N SER A 251 8.36 7.21 -27.99
CA SER A 251 9.47 7.88 -27.33
C SER A 251 10.86 7.43 -27.84
N GLY A 252 10.94 6.42 -28.70
CA GLY A 252 12.21 5.93 -29.29
C GLY A 252 13.12 5.16 -28.32
N VAL A 253 12.56 4.54 -27.26
CA VAL A 253 13.34 3.83 -26.23
C VAL A 253 12.86 2.41 -25.98
N ILE A 254 11.99 1.88 -26.83
CA ILE A 254 11.38 0.55 -26.63
C ILE A 254 12.41 -0.58 -26.51
N ASP A 255 13.53 -0.51 -27.22
CA ASP A 255 14.62 -1.51 -27.22
C ASP A 255 15.38 -1.54 -25.87
N SER A 256 15.18 -0.52 -25.03
CA SER A 256 15.70 -0.46 -23.67
C SER A 256 14.70 -0.92 -22.60
N VAL A 257 13.48 -1.31 -22.99
CA VAL A 257 12.43 -1.72 -22.06
C VAL A 257 12.15 -3.21 -22.17
N ILE A 258 12.22 -3.90 -21.04
CA ILE A 258 11.98 -5.35 -20.91
C ILE A 258 10.69 -5.57 -20.15
N PHE A 259 9.76 -6.33 -20.72
CA PHE A 259 8.47 -6.62 -20.12
C PHE A 259 8.43 -8.03 -19.55
N TYR A 260 8.14 -8.14 -18.25
CA TYR A 260 7.84 -9.41 -17.59
C TYR A 260 6.34 -9.58 -17.42
N ARG A 261 5.85 -10.80 -17.59
CA ARG A 261 4.45 -11.16 -17.27
C ARG A 261 4.26 -11.22 -15.76
N LYS A 262 2.99 -11.32 -15.33
CA LYS A 262 2.65 -11.59 -13.94
C LYS A 262 3.33 -12.89 -13.50
N ILE A 263 3.94 -12.85 -12.34
CA ILE A 263 4.52 -14.00 -11.64
C ILE A 263 3.62 -14.25 -10.44
N ASP A 264 3.09 -15.46 -10.32
CA ASP A 264 2.14 -15.84 -9.28
C ASP A 264 2.82 -16.37 -8.01
N ASN A 265 3.98 -17.02 -8.16
CA ASN A 265 4.80 -17.43 -7.03
C ASN A 265 5.46 -16.20 -6.39
N LEU A 266 5.31 -16.05 -5.06
CA LEU A 266 5.82 -14.89 -4.33
C LEU A 266 7.35 -14.82 -4.34
N GLU A 267 8.03 -15.94 -4.13
CA GLU A 267 9.49 -16.00 -4.10
C GLU A 267 10.08 -15.62 -5.47
N ASP A 268 9.53 -16.18 -6.56
CA ASP A 268 9.93 -15.83 -7.92
C ASP A 268 9.67 -14.36 -8.22
N HIS A 269 8.56 -13.82 -7.73
CA HIS A 269 8.26 -12.40 -7.87
C HIS A 269 9.28 -11.53 -7.14
N LEU A 270 9.62 -11.86 -5.90
CA LEU A 270 10.63 -11.13 -5.13
C LEU A 270 12.03 -11.31 -5.75
N ASN A 271 12.37 -12.50 -6.23
CA ASN A 271 13.63 -12.73 -6.94
C ASN A 271 13.78 -11.89 -8.22
N LEU A 272 12.69 -11.39 -8.81
CA LEU A 272 12.77 -10.47 -9.95
C LEU A 272 13.46 -9.14 -9.58
N TYR A 273 13.33 -8.68 -8.31
CA TYR A 273 14.03 -7.48 -7.82
C TYR A 273 15.57 -7.61 -7.87
N LYS A 274 16.11 -8.84 -7.87
CA LYS A 274 17.56 -9.08 -8.04
C LYS A 274 18.07 -8.69 -9.43
N LYS A 275 17.17 -8.48 -10.41
CA LYS A 275 17.50 -8.07 -11.78
C LYS A 275 17.54 -6.56 -11.98
N ILE A 276 17.17 -5.78 -10.96
CA ILE A 276 17.15 -4.32 -11.03
C ILE A 276 18.08 -3.69 -10.00
N ASP A 277 18.59 -2.54 -10.35
CA ASP A 277 19.46 -1.74 -9.49
C ASP A 277 18.66 -0.69 -8.70
N ILE A 278 17.73 0.00 -9.35
CA ILE A 278 16.92 1.07 -8.81
C ILE A 278 15.48 0.79 -9.18
N ALA A 279 14.58 0.82 -8.20
CA ALA A 279 13.14 0.80 -8.43
C ALA A 279 12.63 2.21 -8.75
N LEU A 280 11.89 2.35 -9.85
CA LEU A 280 11.23 3.59 -10.24
C LEU A 280 9.77 3.56 -9.79
N ASP A 281 9.42 4.42 -8.86
CA ASP A 281 8.04 4.55 -8.41
C ASP A 281 7.17 5.31 -9.41
N THR A 282 5.88 5.05 -9.37
CA THR A 282 4.87 5.73 -10.20
C THR A 282 4.33 6.98 -9.52
N PHE A 283 3.84 7.92 -10.31
CA PHE A 283 3.21 9.15 -9.83
C PHE A 283 2.03 9.57 -10.73
N PRO A 284 1.02 10.29 -10.23
CA PRO A 284 0.86 10.77 -8.87
C PRO A 284 0.45 9.68 -7.87
N TYR A 285 0.23 8.44 -8.29
CA TYR A 285 -0.14 7.35 -7.42
C TYR A 285 1.06 6.44 -7.16
N ASN A 286 1.66 6.58 -5.98
CA ASN A 286 2.85 5.83 -5.59
C ASN A 286 2.59 4.33 -5.36
N GLY A 287 3.66 3.54 -5.41
CA GLY A 287 3.71 2.19 -4.85
C GLY A 287 3.70 2.24 -3.32
N VAL A 288 3.11 1.22 -2.70
CA VAL A 288 3.26 0.95 -1.27
C VAL A 288 3.91 -0.40 -1.11
N THR A 289 3.16 -1.49 -1.24
CA THR A 289 3.71 -2.86 -1.10
C THR A 289 4.90 -3.10 -2.03
N THR A 290 4.84 -2.64 -3.28
CA THR A 290 5.95 -2.77 -4.23
C THR A 290 7.20 -2.00 -3.80
N SER A 291 7.07 -0.91 -3.04
CA SER A 291 8.20 -0.19 -2.46
C SER A 291 8.78 -0.95 -1.27
N PHE A 292 7.93 -1.51 -0.40
CA PHE A 292 8.36 -2.40 0.68
C PHE A 292 9.07 -3.66 0.14
N GLU A 293 8.53 -4.27 -0.93
CA GLU A 293 9.16 -5.41 -1.62
C GLU A 293 10.56 -5.06 -2.15
N ALA A 294 10.69 -3.93 -2.85
CA ALA A 294 11.97 -3.45 -3.37
C ALA A 294 12.99 -3.26 -2.24
N ILE A 295 12.61 -2.57 -1.18
CA ILE A 295 13.45 -2.28 -0.02
C ILE A 295 13.86 -3.57 0.69
N TRP A 296 12.91 -4.51 0.91
CA TRP A 296 13.20 -5.82 1.47
C TRP A 296 14.25 -6.58 0.64
N MET A 297 14.15 -6.49 -0.69
CA MET A 297 15.10 -7.11 -1.61
C MET A 297 16.41 -6.31 -1.78
N GLY A 298 16.59 -5.25 -0.98
CA GLY A 298 17.80 -4.44 -1.00
C GLY A 298 17.85 -3.46 -2.19
N VAL A 299 16.71 -3.08 -2.77
CA VAL A 299 16.63 -2.18 -3.92
C VAL A 299 16.10 -0.82 -3.50
N PRO A 300 16.86 0.29 -3.68
CA PRO A 300 16.39 1.62 -3.37
C PRO A 300 15.25 2.04 -4.32
N VAL A 301 14.31 2.81 -3.79
CA VAL A 301 13.13 3.28 -4.51
C VAL A 301 13.24 4.77 -4.75
N LEU A 302 13.38 5.18 -6.01
CA LEU A 302 13.28 6.58 -6.40
C LEU A 302 11.79 6.93 -6.54
N THR A 303 11.32 7.91 -5.77
CA THR A 303 9.93 8.36 -5.77
C THR A 303 9.81 9.85 -6.03
N MET A 304 8.60 10.31 -6.32
CA MET A 304 8.27 11.73 -6.43
C MET A 304 7.16 12.09 -5.44
N ALA A 305 7.42 13.10 -4.61
CA ALA A 305 6.44 13.64 -3.69
C ALA A 305 5.29 14.34 -4.45
N GLY A 306 4.08 14.13 -3.99
CA GLY A 306 2.89 14.71 -4.60
C GLY A 306 2.07 15.57 -3.64
N TYR A 307 0.78 15.69 -3.91
CA TYR A 307 -0.10 16.68 -3.30
C TYR A 307 -1.15 16.09 -2.33
N ASN A 308 -1.19 14.78 -2.14
CA ASN A 308 -2.14 14.12 -1.24
C ASN A 308 -1.58 12.79 -0.75
N PHE A 309 -2.29 12.12 0.16
CA PHE A 309 -1.90 10.89 0.80
C PHE A 309 -1.30 9.87 -0.18
N ASN A 310 -2.05 9.43 -1.20
CA ASN A 310 -1.61 8.36 -2.11
C ASN A 310 -0.43 8.75 -3.02
N SER A 311 -0.15 10.03 -3.14
CA SER A 311 0.98 10.56 -3.91
C SER A 311 2.22 10.87 -3.07
N ARG A 312 2.15 10.63 -1.76
CA ARG A 312 3.24 10.81 -0.79
C ARG A 312 3.64 9.50 -0.09
N CYS A 313 3.02 8.37 -0.44
CA CYS A 313 3.38 7.09 0.19
C CYS A 313 4.88 6.77 0.03
N GLY A 314 5.45 7.01 -1.15
CA GLY A 314 6.89 6.84 -1.39
C GLY A 314 7.75 7.85 -0.59
N GLU A 315 7.26 9.07 -0.39
CA GLU A 315 7.90 10.07 0.47
C GLU A 315 7.98 9.60 1.92
N SER A 316 6.86 9.19 2.51
CA SER A 316 6.82 8.67 3.87
C SER A 316 7.75 7.47 4.05
N ILE A 317 7.73 6.51 3.12
CA ILE A 317 8.61 5.34 3.14
C ILE A 317 10.09 5.76 3.14
N ASN A 318 10.51 6.63 2.23
CA ASN A 318 11.92 7.04 2.12
C ASN A 318 12.38 7.90 3.31
N LYS A 319 11.53 8.75 3.87
CA LYS A 319 11.84 9.52 5.09
C LYS A 319 12.08 8.60 6.29
N ASN A 320 11.26 7.58 6.44
CA ASN A 320 11.43 6.58 7.51
C ASN A 320 12.66 5.66 7.33
N LEU A 321 13.36 5.78 6.20
CA LEU A 321 14.64 5.13 5.93
C LEU A 321 15.83 6.09 5.99
N ASN A 322 15.63 7.38 6.26
CA ASN A 322 16.62 8.46 6.14
C ASN A 322 17.21 8.53 4.71
N MET A 323 16.33 8.37 3.70
CA MET A 323 16.69 8.36 2.28
C MET A 323 15.98 9.48 1.50
N GLU A 324 15.88 10.68 2.08
CA GLU A 324 15.22 11.85 1.47
C GLU A 324 15.83 12.24 0.11
N TYR A 325 17.10 11.93 -0.10
CA TYR A 325 17.77 12.13 -1.38
C TYR A 325 17.17 11.31 -2.54
N LEU A 326 16.35 10.29 -2.25
CA LEU A 326 15.56 9.52 -3.22
C LEU A 326 14.15 10.07 -3.45
N ILE A 327 13.79 11.21 -2.85
CA ILE A 327 12.50 11.87 -3.03
C ILE A 327 12.70 13.05 -3.98
N ALA A 328 12.08 13.02 -5.15
CA ALA A 328 12.05 14.11 -6.10
C ALA A 328 10.83 15.01 -5.86
N LYS A 329 10.99 16.30 -6.07
CA LYS A 329 9.89 17.30 -5.97
C LYS A 329 9.10 17.46 -7.27
N ASP A 330 9.73 17.13 -8.39
CA ASP A 330 9.15 17.24 -9.72
C ASP A 330 9.79 16.22 -10.69
N GLN A 331 9.25 16.13 -11.90
CA GLN A 331 9.74 15.21 -12.93
C GLN A 331 11.18 15.50 -13.37
N LYS A 332 11.59 16.77 -13.41
CA LYS A 332 12.95 17.16 -13.78
C LYS A 332 13.97 16.65 -12.77
N GLU A 333 13.65 16.83 -11.48
CA GLU A 333 14.49 16.32 -10.40
C GLU A 333 14.48 14.78 -10.33
N TYR A 334 13.33 14.16 -10.61
CA TYR A 334 13.22 12.70 -10.66
C TYR A 334 14.18 12.11 -11.70
N VAL A 335 14.20 12.68 -12.91
CA VAL A 335 15.13 12.28 -13.97
C VAL A 335 16.59 12.57 -13.60
N ALA A 336 16.88 13.68 -12.96
CA ALA A 336 18.21 14.05 -12.52
C ALA A 336 18.74 13.10 -11.43
N LYS A 337 17.92 12.79 -10.43
CA LYS A 337 18.28 11.84 -9.34
C LYS A 337 18.55 10.43 -9.87
N ALA A 338 17.77 9.95 -10.82
CA ALA A 338 18.03 8.66 -11.47
C ALA A 338 19.42 8.62 -12.14
N GLY A 339 19.81 9.72 -12.82
CA GLY A 339 21.15 9.87 -13.42
C GLY A 339 22.24 9.94 -12.36
N ASN A 340 22.09 10.77 -11.33
CA ASN A 340 23.11 10.93 -10.29
C ASN A 340 23.40 9.62 -9.54
N LEU A 341 22.37 8.82 -9.23
CA LEU A 341 22.55 7.50 -8.62
C LEU A 341 23.34 6.53 -9.51
N SER A 342 23.20 6.67 -10.84
CA SER A 342 23.90 5.80 -11.80
C SER A 342 25.37 6.16 -11.97
N HIS A 343 25.78 7.40 -11.67
CA HIS A 343 27.16 7.90 -11.89
C HIS A 343 28.10 7.63 -10.71
N ASP A 344 27.61 7.73 -9.47
CA ASP A 344 28.39 7.49 -8.25
C ASP A 344 28.24 6.02 -7.82
N ARG A 345 29.03 5.15 -8.45
CA ARG A 345 28.96 3.70 -8.25
C ARG A 345 29.28 3.25 -6.82
N ASP A 346 30.25 3.88 -6.17
CA ASP A 346 30.67 3.48 -4.81
C ASP A 346 29.60 3.86 -3.79
N LYS A 347 29.07 5.07 -3.86
CA LYS A 347 27.95 5.50 -3.05
C LYS A 347 26.73 4.62 -3.27
N PHE A 348 26.42 4.30 -4.52
CA PHE A 348 25.29 3.45 -4.88
C PHE A 348 25.45 2.02 -4.34
N LEU A 349 26.64 1.45 -4.42
CA LEU A 349 26.95 0.13 -3.87
C LEU A 349 26.77 0.11 -2.34
N ASN A 350 27.17 1.17 -1.64
CA ASN A 350 26.98 1.29 -0.21
C ASN A 350 25.50 1.36 0.17
N ILE A 351 24.69 2.09 -0.60
CA ILE A 351 23.22 2.12 -0.44
C ILE A 351 22.65 0.70 -0.60
N ARG A 352 23.03 -0.01 -1.67
CA ARG A 352 22.55 -1.36 -1.96
C ARG A 352 22.90 -2.38 -0.86
N LYS A 353 24.07 -2.26 -0.25
CA LYS A 353 24.51 -3.13 0.85
C LYS A 353 23.79 -2.84 2.17
N SER A 354 23.47 -1.60 2.45
CA SER A 354 22.93 -1.19 3.75
C SER A 354 21.39 -1.16 3.83
N ILE A 355 20.70 -0.96 2.71
CA ILE A 355 19.27 -0.64 2.70
C ILE A 355 18.39 -1.68 3.42
N PHE A 356 18.64 -2.97 3.23
CA PHE A 356 17.88 -4.03 3.90
C PHE A 356 18.07 -3.99 5.42
N HIS A 357 19.32 -3.90 5.88
CA HIS A 357 19.64 -3.84 7.31
C HIS A 357 19.08 -2.57 7.99
N ASN A 358 19.06 -1.46 7.26
CA ASN A 358 18.44 -0.23 7.74
C ASN A 358 16.92 -0.38 7.81
N ALA A 359 16.32 -1.00 6.80
CA ALA A 359 14.88 -1.19 6.71
C ALA A 359 14.32 -2.05 7.84
N ILE A 360 14.94 -3.19 8.15
CA ILE A 360 14.46 -4.08 9.24
C ILE A 360 14.55 -3.45 10.63
N LYS A 361 15.39 -2.43 10.80
CA LYS A 361 15.52 -1.65 12.04
C LYS A 361 14.64 -0.39 12.05
N SER A 362 14.11 0.00 10.91
CA SER A 362 13.25 1.17 10.74
C SER A 362 11.80 0.86 11.08
N PRO A 363 10.94 1.88 11.25
CA PRO A 363 9.50 1.70 11.44
C PRO A 363 8.79 0.92 10.33
N LEU A 364 9.42 0.76 9.17
CA LEU A 364 8.83 0.03 8.05
C LEU A 364 8.60 -1.46 8.37
N PHE A 365 9.52 -2.08 9.12
CA PHE A 365 9.50 -3.52 9.41
C PHE A 365 9.69 -3.83 10.90
N ASN A 366 9.99 -2.84 11.73
CA ASN A 366 10.07 -3.03 13.17
C ASN A 366 8.67 -3.17 13.76
N GLN A 367 8.30 -4.37 14.11
CA GLN A 367 6.95 -4.71 14.61
C GLN A 367 6.77 -4.49 16.14
N LYS A 368 7.81 -4.00 16.83
CA LYS A 368 7.80 -3.78 18.29
C LYS A 368 7.35 -2.39 18.65
#